data_2a918a3ec04869e9f3c805fae79c02de
#
_entry.id   2a918a3ec04869e9f3c805fae79c02de
#
_cell.length_a   1.000
_cell.length_b   1.000
_cell.length_c   1.000
_cell.angle_alpha   90.00
_cell.angle_beta   90.00
_cell.angle_gamma   90.00
#
_symmetry.space_group_name_H-M   'P 1'
#
loop_
_entity.id
_entity.type
_entity.pdbx_description
1 polymer ?
#
loop_
_entity_poly.entity_id
_entity_poly.type
_entity_poly.pdbx_seq_one_letter_code
_entity_poly.pdbx_strand_id
1 'polypeptide(L)'
;MTVPPPTSSEEPPRRRHSPRPEDLARLAAGEHHDPHSVLGAHPHPEGTVVRTLRPGAEKVAARIGGIDYPLEPVGHDVFSALVPQFDLADYRLVVTYPFDHTVVVADGYRFLPTLGELDRHLFNEGRHERLWEILGAHPQHYDTPDGPVAGTSFAVWAPNARGVTV
;
A
#
# COMPACT_ATOMS: atom_id res chain seq x y z
N MET A 1 17.07 49.18 -24.00
CA MET A 1 17.49 47.94 -23.36
C MET A 1 16.25 47.31 -22.74
N THR A 2 15.68 46.37 -23.45
CA THR A 2 14.42 45.69 -23.07
C THR A 2 14.82 44.37 -22.42
N VAL A 3 14.49 44.21 -21.14
CA VAL A 3 14.70 42.96 -20.38
C VAL A 3 13.67 41.97 -20.87
N PRO A 4 14.07 40.75 -21.33
CA PRO A 4 13.10 39.74 -21.69
C PRO A 4 12.38 39.21 -20.45
N PRO A 5 11.09 38.76 -20.54
CA PRO A 5 10.36 38.18 -19.42
C PRO A 5 10.94 36.81 -19.03
N PRO A 6 10.86 36.41 -17.77
CA PRO A 6 11.32 35.09 -17.34
C PRO A 6 10.38 34.01 -17.92
N THR A 7 10.90 33.24 -18.85
CA THR A 7 10.35 31.97 -19.28
C THR A 7 10.89 30.90 -18.38
N SER A 8 10.02 30.31 -17.56
CA SER A 8 9.89 28.85 -17.36
C SER A 8 8.91 28.61 -16.22
N SER A 9 7.76 28.09 -16.56
CA SER A 9 6.93 27.30 -15.67
C SER A 9 7.72 26.06 -15.27
N GLU A 10 8.56 26.19 -14.24
CA GLU A 10 9.09 25.03 -13.56
C GLU A 10 7.89 24.35 -12.87
N GLU A 11 7.41 23.29 -13.50
CA GLU A 11 6.55 22.30 -12.87
C GLU A 11 7.27 21.84 -11.59
N PRO A 12 6.63 21.88 -10.41
CA PRO A 12 7.28 21.49 -9.17
C PRO A 12 7.85 20.08 -9.34
N PRO A 13 9.06 19.80 -8.83
CA PRO A 13 9.70 18.49 -9.01
C PRO A 13 8.73 17.40 -8.56
N ARG A 14 8.32 16.56 -9.50
CA ARG A 14 7.47 15.39 -9.21
C ARG A 14 8.14 14.66 -8.05
N ARG A 15 7.41 14.55 -6.95
CA ARG A 15 7.94 13.91 -5.73
C ARG A 15 8.44 12.53 -6.14
N ARG A 16 9.72 12.24 -5.98
CA ARG A 16 10.42 11.03 -6.46
C ARG A 16 9.84 9.70 -5.99
N HIS A 17 8.84 9.75 -5.13
CA HIS A 17 8.15 8.61 -4.52
C HIS A 17 6.65 8.53 -4.87
N SER A 18 6.15 9.35 -5.81
CA SER A 18 4.74 9.28 -6.25
C SER A 18 4.52 8.05 -7.12
N PRO A 19 3.45 7.28 -6.89
CA PRO A 19 3.05 6.19 -7.78
C PRO A 19 2.70 6.71 -9.19
N ARG A 20 2.73 5.83 -10.18
CA ARG A 20 2.30 6.17 -11.52
C ARG A 20 0.79 6.44 -11.54
N PRO A 21 0.29 7.41 -12.31
CA PRO A 21 -1.14 7.72 -12.37
C PRO A 21 -2.01 6.53 -12.78
N GLU A 22 -1.50 5.67 -13.67
CA GLU A 22 -2.20 4.45 -14.08
C GLU A 22 -2.37 3.43 -12.96
N ASP A 23 -1.38 3.31 -12.05
CA ASP A 23 -1.47 2.42 -10.89
C ASP A 23 -2.51 2.95 -9.90
N LEU A 24 -2.57 4.27 -9.67
CA LEU A 24 -3.58 4.90 -8.83
C LEU A 24 -5.00 4.66 -9.35
N ALA A 25 -5.21 4.82 -10.67
CA ALA A 25 -6.50 4.58 -11.29
C ALA A 25 -6.94 3.11 -11.16
N ARG A 26 -6.02 2.16 -11.39
CA ARG A 26 -6.29 0.72 -11.24
C ARG A 26 -6.57 0.33 -9.79
N LEU A 27 -5.85 0.92 -8.83
CA LEU A 27 -6.11 0.68 -7.40
C LEU A 27 -7.52 1.13 -7.01
N ALA A 28 -7.92 2.34 -7.43
CA ALA A 28 -9.25 2.87 -7.15
C ALA A 28 -10.37 2.06 -7.81
N ALA A 29 -10.12 1.48 -8.99
CA ALA A 29 -11.06 0.61 -9.69
C ALA A 29 -11.07 -0.83 -9.14
N GLY A 30 -10.15 -1.21 -8.24
CA GLY A 30 -9.99 -2.60 -7.80
C GLY A 30 -9.40 -3.54 -8.85
N GLU A 31 -8.74 -2.98 -9.89
CA GLU A 31 -8.22 -3.70 -11.04
C GLU A 31 -6.68 -3.85 -11.03
N HIS A 32 -6.04 -3.48 -9.94
CA HIS A 32 -4.58 -3.59 -9.84
C HIS A 32 -4.18 -5.03 -9.50
N HIS A 33 -3.38 -5.66 -10.37
CA HIS A 33 -2.99 -7.07 -10.23
C HIS A 33 -2.03 -7.36 -9.06
N ASP A 34 -1.26 -6.36 -8.63
CA ASP A 34 -0.31 -6.47 -7.53
C ASP A 34 -0.34 -5.19 -6.68
N PRO A 35 -1.38 -5.00 -5.85
CA PRO A 35 -1.51 -3.80 -5.03
C PRO A 35 -0.39 -3.64 -3.99
N HIS A 36 0.25 -4.72 -3.54
CA HIS A 36 1.40 -4.66 -2.64
C HIS A 36 2.63 -4.00 -3.27
N SER A 37 2.75 -3.95 -4.59
CA SER A 37 3.84 -3.22 -5.26
C SER A 37 3.71 -1.70 -5.13
N VAL A 38 2.53 -1.21 -4.75
CA VAL A 38 2.24 0.22 -4.59
C VAL A 38 1.88 0.57 -3.16
N LEU A 39 0.95 -0.17 -2.54
CA LEU A 39 0.45 0.06 -1.18
C LEU A 39 1.33 -0.62 -0.14
N GLY A 40 1.30 -0.09 1.10
CA GLY A 40 2.12 -0.57 2.20
C GLY A 40 3.38 0.27 2.41
N ALA A 41 4.38 -0.32 3.03
CA ALA A 41 5.67 0.30 3.35
C ALA A 41 6.74 -0.17 2.36
N HIS A 42 7.41 0.78 1.71
CA HIS A 42 8.42 0.51 0.69
C HIS A 42 9.74 1.20 1.03
N PRO A 43 10.88 0.50 0.88
CA PRO A 43 12.19 1.09 1.10
C PRO A 43 12.44 2.30 0.18
N HIS A 44 13.07 3.33 0.72
CA HIS A 44 13.50 4.53 0.00
C HIS A 44 14.89 4.94 0.50
N PRO A 45 15.76 5.58 -0.32
CA PRO A 45 17.10 6.01 0.11
C PRO A 45 17.11 6.94 1.34
N GLU A 46 16.02 7.64 1.61
CA GLU A 46 15.88 8.60 2.72
C GLU A 46 14.96 8.08 3.84
N GLY A 47 14.58 6.79 3.82
CA GLY A 47 13.69 6.21 4.83
C GLY A 47 12.74 5.17 4.25
N THR A 48 11.46 5.26 4.60
CA THR A 48 10.40 4.37 4.10
C THR A 48 9.24 5.19 3.56
N VAL A 49 8.76 4.85 2.37
CA VAL A 49 7.53 5.42 1.83
C VAL A 49 6.35 4.57 2.26
N VAL A 50 5.42 5.17 2.99
CA VAL A 50 4.15 4.51 3.37
C VAL A 50 3.05 5.01 2.43
N ARG A 51 2.28 4.08 1.84
CA ARG A 51 1.13 4.38 0.97
C ARG A 51 -0.08 3.56 1.36
N THR A 52 -1.24 4.19 1.33
CA THR A 52 -2.51 3.50 1.62
C THR A 52 -3.64 4.05 0.78
N LEU A 53 -4.59 3.20 0.41
CA LEU A 53 -5.85 3.57 -0.23
C LEU A 53 -6.93 3.65 0.86
N ARG A 54 -7.52 4.85 1.01
CA ARG A 54 -8.57 5.11 2.03
C ARG A 54 -9.71 5.96 1.42
N PRO A 55 -10.66 5.28 0.74
CA PRO A 55 -11.79 5.98 0.13
C PRO A 55 -12.58 6.82 1.15
N GLY A 56 -12.83 8.08 0.79
CA GLY A 56 -13.60 9.01 1.61
C GLY A 56 -12.87 9.56 2.83
N ALA A 57 -11.60 9.26 3.06
CA ALA A 57 -10.82 9.85 4.14
C ALA A 57 -10.45 11.30 3.81
N GLU A 58 -10.56 12.20 4.81
CA GLU A 58 -10.11 13.58 4.71
C GLU A 58 -8.63 13.73 5.08
N LYS A 59 -8.18 12.96 6.07
CA LYS A 59 -6.79 12.96 6.55
C LYS A 59 -6.35 11.54 6.89
N VAL A 60 -5.10 11.25 6.62
CA VAL A 60 -4.46 9.99 6.99
C VAL A 60 -3.09 10.28 7.57
N ALA A 61 -2.70 9.56 8.62
CA ALA A 61 -1.35 9.57 9.15
C ALA A 61 -0.88 8.13 9.44
N ALA A 62 0.42 7.89 9.31
CA ALA A 62 1.06 6.68 9.79
C ALA A 62 1.53 6.89 11.22
N ARG A 63 1.02 6.10 12.15
CA ARG A 63 1.48 6.11 13.55
C ARG A 63 2.58 5.08 13.73
N ILE A 64 3.77 5.56 14.12
CA ILE A 64 4.97 4.76 14.28
C ILE A 64 5.61 5.12 15.63
N GLY A 65 5.73 4.17 16.53
CA GLY A 65 6.29 4.43 17.87
C GLY A 65 5.57 5.53 18.65
N GLY A 66 4.25 5.71 18.41
CA GLY A 66 3.44 6.76 19.04
C GLY A 66 3.51 8.14 18.36
N ILE A 67 4.29 8.29 17.29
CA ILE A 67 4.39 9.54 16.50
C ILE A 67 3.55 9.40 15.23
N ASP A 68 2.73 10.42 14.94
CA ASP A 68 1.90 10.48 13.74
C ASP A 68 2.63 11.22 12.61
N TYR A 69 2.84 10.54 11.50
CA TYR A 69 3.41 11.08 10.26
C TYR A 69 2.29 11.30 9.26
N PRO A 70 1.91 12.56 8.96
CA PRO A 70 0.84 12.85 8.01
C PRO A 70 1.16 12.32 6.62
N LEU A 71 0.18 11.69 5.98
CA LEU A 71 0.23 11.28 4.59
C LEU A 71 -0.49 12.30 3.72
N GLU A 72 0.15 12.69 2.62
CA GLU A 72 -0.42 13.61 1.64
C GLU A 72 -1.24 12.87 0.59
N PRO A 73 -2.39 13.40 0.14
CA PRO A 73 -3.14 12.81 -0.94
C PRO A 73 -2.34 12.88 -2.25
N VAL A 74 -2.26 11.75 -2.96
CA VAL A 74 -1.57 11.65 -4.25
C VAL A 74 -2.53 11.38 -5.42
N GLY A 75 -3.82 11.33 -5.13
CA GLY A 75 -4.91 11.09 -6.09
C GLY A 75 -5.62 9.76 -5.85
N HIS A 76 -6.87 9.66 -6.31
CA HIS A 76 -7.69 8.44 -6.24
C HIS A 76 -7.80 7.85 -4.83
N ASP A 77 -7.97 8.69 -3.80
CA ASP A 77 -8.02 8.31 -2.39
C ASP A 77 -6.78 7.55 -1.89
N VAL A 78 -5.66 7.65 -2.62
CA VAL A 78 -4.37 7.15 -2.18
C VAL A 78 -3.61 8.27 -1.48
N PHE A 79 -3.07 7.94 -0.31
CA PHE A 79 -2.27 8.82 0.53
C PHE A 79 -0.85 8.28 0.63
N SER A 80 0.16 9.15 0.68
CA SER A 80 1.57 8.77 0.70
C SER A 80 2.40 9.71 1.57
N ALA A 81 3.36 9.15 2.31
CA ALA A 81 4.40 9.90 2.99
C ALA A 81 5.75 9.21 2.91
N LEU A 82 6.82 9.98 2.88
CA LEU A 82 8.16 9.51 3.20
C LEU A 82 8.39 9.72 4.70
N VAL A 83 8.56 8.65 5.44
CA VAL A 83 8.91 8.69 6.87
C VAL A 83 10.41 8.46 7.03
N PRO A 84 11.10 9.22 7.91
CA PRO A 84 12.56 9.14 8.07
C PRO A 84 12.94 7.95 8.99
N GLN A 85 12.40 6.77 8.66
CA GLN A 85 12.69 5.51 9.34
C GLN A 85 12.99 4.45 8.30
N PHE A 86 14.04 3.67 8.54
CA PHE A 86 14.42 2.52 7.74
C PHE A 86 13.88 1.25 8.41
N ASP A 87 13.70 0.20 7.63
CA ASP A 87 13.23 -1.11 8.12
C ASP A 87 11.95 -1.04 8.99
N LEU A 88 10.97 -0.28 8.46
CA LEU A 88 9.70 -0.09 9.14
C LEU A 88 8.93 -1.42 9.22
N ALA A 89 9.05 -2.09 10.36
CA ALA A 89 8.41 -3.39 10.58
C ALA A 89 6.93 -3.26 10.96
N ASP A 90 6.54 -2.18 11.62
CA ASP A 90 5.16 -1.99 12.10
C ASP A 90 4.74 -0.53 12.11
N TYR A 91 3.48 -0.29 11.76
CA TYR A 91 2.79 1.00 11.83
C TYR A 91 1.29 0.79 11.89
N ARG A 92 0.57 1.80 12.38
CA ARG A 92 -0.88 1.88 12.31
C ARG A 92 -1.29 3.08 11.47
N LEU A 93 -2.49 3.05 10.93
CA LEU A 93 -3.05 4.20 10.23
C LEU A 93 -4.05 4.91 11.14
N VAL A 94 -3.87 6.21 11.27
CA VAL A 94 -4.84 7.12 11.88
C VAL A 94 -5.60 7.78 10.74
N VAL A 95 -6.88 7.43 10.59
CA VAL A 95 -7.71 7.86 9.47
C VAL A 95 -8.82 8.74 9.99
N THR A 96 -8.92 9.94 9.47
CA THR A 96 -10.02 10.89 9.79
C THR A 96 -10.95 10.98 8.59
N TYR A 97 -12.20 10.65 8.83
CA TYR A 97 -13.31 10.76 7.89
C TYR A 97 -14.14 12.04 8.19
N PRO A 98 -15.11 12.39 7.31
CA PRO A 98 -16.01 13.51 7.54
C PRO A 98 -16.63 13.50 8.95
N PHE A 99 -16.92 14.70 9.46
CA PHE A 99 -17.44 14.94 10.82
C PHE A 99 -16.44 14.57 11.94
N ASP A 100 -15.15 14.74 11.70
CA ASP A 100 -14.05 14.46 12.66
C ASP A 100 -14.05 13.00 13.19
N HIS A 101 -14.67 12.09 12.45
CA HIS A 101 -14.65 10.67 12.80
C HIS A 101 -13.26 10.08 12.56
N THR A 102 -12.50 9.91 13.63
CA THR A 102 -11.13 9.39 13.58
C THR A 102 -11.05 7.98 14.12
N VAL A 103 -10.43 7.08 13.35
CA VAL A 103 -10.19 5.69 13.72
C VAL A 103 -8.71 5.34 13.59
N VAL A 104 -8.23 4.42 14.43
CA VAL A 104 -6.90 3.84 14.31
C VAL A 104 -7.06 2.40 13.84
N VAL A 105 -6.50 2.12 12.67
CA VAL A 105 -6.65 0.81 12.02
C VAL A 105 -5.30 0.21 11.65
N ALA A 106 -5.24 -1.12 11.60
CA ALA A 106 -4.12 -1.81 10.99
C ALA A 106 -4.18 -1.65 9.47
N ASP A 107 -3.03 -1.49 8.83
CA ASP A 107 -2.94 -1.56 7.37
C ASP A 107 -2.74 -3.01 6.94
N GLY A 108 -3.64 -3.54 6.12
CA GLY A 108 -3.49 -4.90 5.58
C GLY A 108 -2.22 -5.09 4.75
N TYR A 109 -1.77 -4.02 4.09
CA TYR A 109 -0.58 -4.02 3.24
C TYR A 109 0.75 -3.90 4.01
N ARG A 110 0.72 -3.79 5.34
CA ARG A 110 1.93 -3.88 6.17
C ARG A 110 2.49 -5.30 6.24
N PHE A 111 1.64 -6.29 6.02
CA PHE A 111 2.03 -7.69 5.96
C PHE A 111 2.47 -8.06 4.55
N LEU A 112 3.54 -8.85 4.44
CA LEU A 112 4.01 -9.31 3.14
C LEU A 112 2.98 -10.22 2.47
N PRO A 113 2.93 -10.24 1.12
CA PRO A 113 2.11 -11.20 0.39
C PRO A 113 2.45 -12.64 0.80
N THR A 114 1.44 -13.47 1.02
CA THR A 114 1.65 -14.89 1.35
C THR A 114 2.05 -15.73 0.15
N LEU A 115 1.82 -15.22 -1.06
CA LEU A 115 2.24 -15.84 -2.32
C LEU A 115 3.61 -15.30 -2.74
N GLY A 116 4.66 -16.10 -2.57
CA GLY A 116 6.04 -15.75 -2.90
C GLY A 116 6.35 -15.75 -4.40
N GLU A 117 7.51 -15.19 -4.77
CA GLU A 117 7.96 -15.19 -6.18
C GLU A 117 8.22 -16.61 -6.71
N LEU A 118 8.75 -17.49 -5.87
CA LEU A 118 8.98 -18.89 -6.23
C LEU A 118 7.66 -19.60 -6.52
N ASP A 119 6.65 -19.39 -5.68
CA ASP A 119 5.33 -19.99 -5.86
C ASP A 119 4.69 -19.52 -7.17
N ARG A 120 4.76 -18.22 -7.45
CA ARG A 120 4.28 -17.64 -8.71
C ARG A 120 5.01 -18.21 -9.93
N HIS A 121 6.33 -18.37 -9.83
CA HIS A 121 7.14 -18.96 -10.89
C HIS A 121 6.74 -20.43 -11.16
N LEU A 122 6.72 -21.27 -10.13
CA LEU A 122 6.34 -22.68 -10.23
C LEU A 122 4.89 -22.86 -10.72
N PHE A 123 3.99 -21.97 -10.29
CA PHE A 123 2.61 -21.96 -10.74
C PHE A 123 2.51 -21.65 -12.23
N ASN A 124 3.21 -20.63 -12.72
CA ASN A 124 3.22 -20.24 -14.13
C ASN A 124 3.83 -21.32 -15.04
N GLU A 125 4.78 -22.09 -14.52
CA GLU A 125 5.37 -23.24 -15.23
C GLU A 125 4.48 -24.50 -15.16
N GLY A 126 3.40 -24.50 -14.40
CA GLY A 126 2.55 -25.68 -14.16
C GLY A 126 3.26 -26.78 -13.35
N ARG A 127 4.25 -26.44 -12.57
CA ARG A 127 5.12 -27.36 -11.80
C ARG A 127 4.94 -27.27 -10.29
N HIS A 128 3.99 -26.47 -9.81
CA HIS A 128 3.75 -26.32 -8.38
C HIS A 128 2.92 -27.50 -7.84
N GLU A 129 3.58 -28.46 -7.20
CA GLU A 129 2.97 -29.70 -6.71
C GLU A 129 2.12 -29.52 -5.43
N ARG A 130 2.28 -28.38 -4.73
CA ARG A 130 1.65 -28.15 -3.41
C ARG A 130 0.79 -26.87 -3.40
N LEU A 131 -0.05 -26.71 -4.42
CA LEU A 131 -0.90 -25.52 -4.58
C LEU A 131 -1.83 -25.27 -3.41
N TRP A 132 -2.27 -26.33 -2.70
CA TRP A 132 -3.13 -26.20 -1.53
C TRP A 132 -2.47 -25.49 -0.33
N GLU A 133 -1.17 -25.34 -0.32
CA GLU A 133 -0.45 -24.62 0.73
C GLU A 133 -0.42 -23.10 0.51
N ILE A 134 -0.61 -22.68 -0.74
CA ILE A 134 -0.54 -21.27 -1.14
C ILE A 134 -1.89 -20.71 -1.61
N LEU A 135 -2.75 -21.55 -2.18
CA LEU A 135 -4.10 -21.16 -2.62
C LEU A 135 -5.12 -21.58 -1.57
N GLY A 136 -6.21 -20.82 -1.50
CA GLY A 136 -7.29 -21.04 -0.55
C GLY A 136 -7.28 -20.04 0.60
N ALA A 137 -7.80 -20.47 1.74
CA ALA A 137 -7.91 -19.68 2.97
C ALA A 137 -7.00 -20.27 4.03
N HIS A 138 -6.03 -19.48 4.50
CA HIS A 138 -5.03 -19.92 5.47
C HIS A 138 -5.05 -19.03 6.70
N PRO A 139 -5.31 -19.56 7.91
CA PRO A 139 -5.15 -18.81 9.15
C PRO A 139 -3.71 -18.33 9.30
N GLN A 140 -3.55 -17.06 9.65
CA GLN A 140 -2.26 -16.40 9.87
C GLN A 140 -2.18 -15.84 11.29
N HIS A 141 -1.02 -15.94 11.89
CA HIS A 141 -0.72 -15.34 13.18
C HIS A 141 0.61 -14.60 13.08
N TYR A 142 0.60 -13.34 13.47
CA TYR A 142 1.78 -12.48 13.46
C TYR A 142 2.00 -11.91 14.85
N ASP A 143 3.21 -12.05 15.36
CA ASP A 143 3.64 -11.34 16.56
C ASP A 143 4.10 -9.93 16.16
N THR A 144 3.40 -8.91 16.67
CA THR A 144 3.76 -7.52 16.39
C THR A 144 4.09 -6.79 17.69
N PRO A 145 4.83 -5.67 17.64
CA PRO A 145 5.13 -4.87 18.83
C PRO A 145 3.89 -4.43 19.62
N ASP A 146 2.74 -4.30 18.95
CA ASP A 146 1.46 -3.95 19.56
C ASP A 146 0.66 -5.16 20.05
N GLY A 147 1.25 -6.36 20.00
CA GLY A 147 0.64 -7.62 20.37
C GLY A 147 0.34 -8.55 19.18
N PRO A 148 -0.17 -9.75 19.44
CA PRO A 148 -0.44 -10.74 18.42
C PRO A 148 -1.61 -10.29 17.52
N VAL A 149 -1.46 -10.50 16.21
CA VAL A 149 -2.51 -10.28 15.21
C VAL A 149 -2.87 -11.61 14.57
N ALA A 150 -4.13 -11.98 14.64
CA ALA A 150 -4.66 -13.16 13.96
C ALA A 150 -5.57 -12.73 12.81
N GLY A 151 -5.50 -13.47 11.71
CA GLY A 151 -6.30 -13.20 10.52
C GLY A 151 -6.33 -14.42 9.60
N THR A 152 -6.86 -14.23 8.39
CA THR A 152 -6.87 -15.27 7.36
C THR A 152 -6.40 -14.65 6.05
N SER A 153 -5.39 -15.24 5.43
CA SER A 153 -5.00 -14.90 4.07
C SER A 153 -5.84 -15.68 3.06
N PHE A 154 -6.20 -15.03 1.97
CA PHE A 154 -6.94 -15.64 0.87
C PHE A 154 -6.16 -15.47 -0.42
N ALA A 155 -5.91 -16.55 -1.12
CA ALA A 155 -5.32 -16.55 -2.44
C ALA A 155 -6.15 -17.41 -3.39
N VAL A 156 -6.52 -16.87 -4.54
CA VAL A 156 -7.36 -17.56 -5.50
C VAL A 156 -6.84 -17.39 -6.94
N TRP A 157 -6.86 -18.47 -7.70
CA TRP A 157 -6.64 -18.42 -9.13
C TRP A 157 -8.00 -18.36 -9.85
N ALA A 158 -8.36 -17.19 -10.34
CA ALA A 158 -9.66 -16.97 -10.99
C ALA A 158 -9.52 -16.01 -12.20
N PRO A 159 -8.77 -16.41 -13.26
CA PRO A 159 -8.40 -15.52 -14.37
C PRO A 159 -9.60 -14.98 -15.19
N ASN A 160 -10.74 -15.65 -15.13
CA ASN A 160 -11.96 -15.25 -15.84
C ASN A 160 -13.03 -14.64 -14.92
N ALA A 161 -12.74 -14.46 -13.62
CA ALA A 161 -13.67 -13.85 -12.69
C ALA A 161 -13.78 -12.34 -12.94
N ARG A 162 -15.00 -11.81 -12.82
CA ARG A 162 -15.26 -10.35 -12.88
C ARG A 162 -15.13 -9.69 -11.51
N GLY A 163 -15.06 -10.47 -10.45
CA GLY A 163 -14.88 -10.04 -9.08
C GLY A 163 -14.73 -11.23 -8.16
N VAL A 164 -14.02 -11.02 -7.06
CA VAL A 164 -13.87 -12.00 -5.98
C VAL A 164 -14.21 -11.30 -4.67
N THR A 165 -15.04 -11.94 -3.86
CA THR A 165 -15.46 -11.44 -2.53
C THR A 165 -15.14 -12.49 -1.47
N VAL A 166 -14.81 -12.02 -0.28
CA VAL A 166 -14.58 -12.82 0.93
C VAL A 166 -15.65 -12.46 1.95
#